data_1b5975a21a8899ceecbbeaeaf70a7a37
#
_entry.id   1b5975a21a8899ceecbbeaeaf70a7a37
#
_cell.length_a   1.000
_cell.length_b   1.000
_cell.length_c   1.000
_cell.angle_alpha   90.00
_cell.angle_beta   90.00
_cell.angle_gamma   90.00
#
_symmetry.space_group_name_H-M   'P 1'
#
loop_
_entity.id
_entity.type
_entity.pdbx_description
1 polymer ?
#
loop_
_entity_poly.entity_id
_entity_poly.type
_entity_poly.pdbx_seq_one_letter_code
_entity_poly.pdbx_strand_id
1 'polypeptide(L)'
;MSKIVGIDLGTTFSAIAYLNDLGKPEIAPNFENNQRILPSVVYIDGKSKKVQVGEKAINALVTEPDNVVQAVKKQMENECVWSTKEGKFIEKNTADAGDDEYTPAQISSLI
;
A
#
# COMPACT_ATOMS: atom_id res chain seq x y z
N MET A 1 25.50 -7.84 -12.54
CA MET A 1 24.88 -6.68 -13.18
C MET A 1 23.84 -6.06 -12.26
N SER A 2 24.00 -4.78 -11.94
CA SER A 2 23.00 -4.09 -11.12
C SER A 2 21.82 -3.68 -11.98
N LYS A 3 20.60 -3.85 -11.46
CA LYS A 3 19.38 -3.39 -12.11
C LYS A 3 18.92 -2.11 -11.43
N ILE A 4 18.48 -1.16 -12.24
CA ILE A 4 17.95 0.11 -11.76
C ILE A 4 16.43 0.03 -11.83
N VAL A 5 15.78 0.33 -10.70
CA VAL A 5 14.33 0.31 -10.58
C VAL A 5 13.87 1.64 -10.00
N GLY A 6 12.85 2.22 -10.60
CA GLY A 6 12.19 3.41 -10.07
C GLY A 6 10.82 3.04 -9.52
N ILE A 7 10.47 3.57 -8.36
CA ILE A 7 9.17 3.34 -7.74
C ILE A 7 8.47 4.68 -7.61
N ASP A 8 7.25 4.75 -8.15
CA ASP A 8 6.36 5.90 -7.94
C ASP A 8 5.24 5.46 -6.99
N LEU A 9 5.32 5.92 -5.74
CA LEU A 9 4.31 5.67 -4.74
C LEU A 9 3.34 6.86 -4.74
N GLY A 10 2.28 6.76 -5.54
CA GLY A 10 1.27 7.80 -5.61
C GLY A 10 0.19 7.64 -4.55
N THR A 11 -0.65 8.68 -4.40
CA THR A 11 -1.77 8.67 -3.47
C THR A 11 -2.84 7.66 -3.89
N THR A 12 -3.10 7.56 -5.19
CA THR A 12 -4.15 6.72 -5.76
C THR A 12 -3.58 5.47 -6.44
N PHE A 13 -2.49 5.63 -7.19
CA PHE A 13 -1.85 4.54 -7.93
C PHE A 13 -0.35 4.55 -7.70
N SER A 14 0.25 3.36 -7.76
CA SER A 14 1.69 3.17 -7.68
C SER A 14 2.18 2.41 -8.91
N ALA A 15 3.45 2.57 -9.25
CA ALA A 15 4.06 1.90 -10.40
C ALA A 15 5.54 1.65 -10.14
N ILE A 16 6.08 0.61 -10.80
CA ILE A 16 7.50 0.30 -10.80
C ILE A 16 8.00 0.37 -12.23
N ALA A 17 9.05 1.15 -12.46
CA ALA A 17 9.71 1.25 -13.75
C ALA A 17 11.07 0.58 -13.72
N TYR A 18 11.48 0.02 -14.83
CA TYR A 18 12.79 -0.61 -15.00
C TYR A 18 13.36 -0.26 -16.38
N LEU A 19 14.64 -0.48 -16.56
CA LEU A 19 15.27 -0.31 -17.87
C LEU A 19 15.19 -1.64 -18.64
N ASN A 20 14.60 -1.60 -19.83
CA ASN A 20 14.53 -2.78 -20.70
C ASN A 20 15.88 -3.05 -21.37
N ASP A 21 15.95 -4.09 -22.20
CA ASP A 21 17.20 -4.50 -22.88
C ASP A 21 17.75 -3.43 -23.82
N LEU A 22 16.92 -2.48 -24.25
CA LEU A 22 17.32 -1.37 -25.10
C LEU A 22 17.73 -0.13 -24.29
N GLY A 23 17.76 -0.22 -22.95
CA GLY A 23 18.11 0.89 -22.08
C GLY A 23 17.02 1.94 -21.94
N LYS A 24 15.76 1.62 -22.28
CA LYS A 24 14.63 2.53 -22.17
C LYS A 24 13.78 2.19 -20.94
N PRO A 25 13.20 3.22 -20.27
CA PRO A 25 12.31 2.96 -19.14
C PRO A 25 11.03 2.26 -19.59
N GLU A 26 10.59 1.30 -18.78
CA GLU A 26 9.36 0.57 -19.03
C GLU A 26 8.70 0.26 -17.69
N ILE A 27 7.36 0.35 -17.64
CA ILE A 27 6.61 0.07 -16.41
C ILE A 27 6.35 -1.43 -16.31
N ALA A 28 6.70 -2.02 -15.17
CA ALA A 28 6.52 -3.45 -14.94
C ALA A 28 5.03 -3.78 -14.79
N PRO A 29 4.54 -4.83 -15.47
CA PRO A 29 3.16 -5.26 -15.31
C PRO A 29 2.96 -6.04 -14.02
N ASN A 30 1.74 -5.99 -13.47
CA ASN A 30 1.34 -6.82 -12.36
C ASN A 30 1.09 -8.25 -12.85
N PHE A 31 1.67 -9.24 -12.19
CA PHE A 31 1.53 -10.64 -12.58
C PHE A 31 0.11 -11.16 -12.49
N GLU A 32 -0.70 -10.63 -11.58
CA GLU A 32 -2.06 -11.13 -11.35
C GLU A 32 -3.05 -10.68 -12.43
N ASN A 33 -2.94 -9.44 -12.90
CA ASN A 33 -3.91 -8.86 -13.84
C ASN A 33 -3.27 -8.22 -15.07
N ASN A 34 -1.94 -8.31 -15.18
CA ASN A 34 -1.17 -7.75 -16.28
C ASN A 34 -1.35 -6.23 -16.47
N GLN A 35 -1.82 -5.53 -15.46
CA GLN A 35 -1.93 -4.07 -15.49
C GLN A 35 -0.61 -3.44 -15.08
N ARG A 36 -0.34 -2.25 -15.61
CA ARG A 36 0.93 -1.56 -15.40
C ARG A 36 0.91 -0.57 -14.24
N ILE A 37 -0.26 -0.31 -13.67
CA ILE A 37 -0.40 0.51 -12.48
C ILE A 37 -1.07 -0.30 -11.39
N LEU A 38 -0.65 -0.04 -10.15
CA LEU A 38 -1.18 -0.72 -8.98
C LEU A 38 -1.94 0.30 -8.13
N PRO A 39 -3.24 0.09 -7.85
CA PRO A 39 -3.93 0.96 -6.91
C PRO A 39 -3.21 0.98 -5.56
N SER A 40 -3.01 2.19 -5.02
CA SER A 40 -2.33 2.38 -3.73
C SER A 40 -3.31 2.14 -2.58
N VAL A 41 -3.85 0.93 -2.52
CA VAL A 41 -4.88 0.50 -1.57
C VAL A 41 -4.42 -0.79 -0.91
N VAL A 42 -4.55 -0.87 0.41
CA VAL A 42 -4.10 -2.02 1.19
C VAL A 42 -5.25 -2.56 2.04
N TYR A 43 -5.47 -3.86 1.94
CA TYR A 43 -6.39 -4.59 2.82
C TYR A 43 -5.57 -5.24 3.93
N ILE A 44 -5.98 -5.03 5.17
CA ILE A 44 -5.34 -5.65 6.33
C ILE A 44 -6.41 -6.25 7.23
N ASP A 45 -6.36 -7.58 7.42
CA ASP A 45 -7.19 -8.26 8.40
C ASP A 45 -6.42 -8.33 9.72
N GLY A 46 -6.90 -7.62 10.75
CA GLY A 46 -6.23 -7.55 12.04
C GLY A 46 -6.18 -8.88 12.78
N LYS A 47 -7.12 -9.77 12.51
CA LYS A 47 -7.19 -11.09 13.19
C LYS A 47 -6.24 -12.10 12.57
N SER A 48 -6.31 -12.28 11.24
CA SER A 48 -5.50 -13.26 10.53
C SER A 48 -4.15 -12.71 10.07
N LYS A 49 -3.97 -11.39 10.15
CA LYS A 49 -2.79 -10.68 9.63
C LYS A 49 -2.64 -10.83 8.11
N LYS A 50 -3.73 -11.15 7.42
CA LYS A 50 -3.75 -11.26 5.97
C LYS A 50 -3.68 -9.88 5.33
N VAL A 51 -2.83 -9.74 4.30
CA VAL A 51 -2.63 -8.49 3.58
C VAL A 51 -2.87 -8.72 2.10
N GLN A 52 -3.62 -7.81 1.46
CA GLN A 52 -3.79 -7.76 0.02
C GLN A 52 -3.58 -6.33 -0.44
N VAL A 53 -3.05 -6.16 -1.65
CA VAL A 53 -2.70 -4.84 -2.18
C VAL A 53 -3.28 -4.70 -3.58
N GLY A 54 -3.71 -3.48 -3.92
CA GLY A 54 -4.18 -3.17 -5.26
C GLY A 54 -5.63 -3.54 -5.49
N GLU A 55 -5.92 -4.15 -6.61
CA GLU A 55 -7.29 -4.44 -7.04
C GLU A 55 -8.06 -5.34 -6.08
N LYS A 56 -7.39 -6.32 -5.50
CA LYS A 56 -8.01 -7.20 -4.50
C LYS A 56 -8.43 -6.41 -3.25
N ALA A 57 -7.62 -5.42 -2.85
CA ALA A 57 -7.97 -4.57 -1.72
C ALA A 57 -9.17 -3.68 -2.06
N ILE A 58 -9.26 -3.17 -3.29
CA ILE A 58 -10.41 -2.37 -3.74
C ILE A 58 -11.68 -3.21 -3.69
N ASN A 59 -11.62 -4.45 -4.13
CA ASN A 59 -12.78 -5.35 -4.11
C ASN A 59 -13.29 -5.60 -2.68
N ALA A 60 -12.39 -5.58 -1.70
CA ALA A 60 -12.76 -5.74 -0.28
C ALA A 60 -13.50 -4.54 0.30
N LEU A 61 -13.49 -3.37 -0.38
CA LEU A 61 -14.26 -2.20 0.07
C LEU A 61 -15.76 -2.47 0.15
N VAL A 62 -16.25 -3.39 -0.66
CA VAL A 62 -17.68 -3.72 -0.70
C VAL A 62 -18.11 -4.53 0.53
N THR A 63 -17.27 -5.47 0.97
CA THR A 63 -17.61 -6.43 2.04
C THR A 63 -16.95 -6.10 3.36
N GLU A 64 -15.75 -5.54 3.34
CA GLU A 64 -14.95 -5.29 4.55
C GLU A 64 -14.26 -3.92 4.48
N PRO A 65 -15.03 -2.81 4.36
CA PRO A 65 -14.44 -1.48 4.17
C PRO A 65 -13.54 -1.04 5.32
N ASP A 66 -13.80 -1.50 6.54
CA ASP A 66 -13.00 -1.14 7.72
C ASP A 66 -11.62 -1.78 7.73
N ASN A 67 -11.37 -2.75 6.84
CA ASN A 67 -10.08 -3.40 6.71
C ASN A 67 -9.24 -2.84 5.54
N VAL A 68 -9.75 -1.82 4.85
CA VAL A 68 -9.11 -1.28 3.65
C VAL A 68 -8.57 0.12 3.90
N VAL A 69 -7.27 0.29 3.64
CA VAL A 69 -6.57 1.57 3.83
C VAL A 69 -6.35 2.20 2.46
N GLN A 70 -6.83 3.44 2.30
CA GLN A 70 -6.67 4.22 1.08
C GLN A 70 -5.87 5.50 1.36
N ALA A 71 -5.23 6.02 0.32
CA ALA A 71 -4.56 7.31 0.35
C ALA A 71 -3.56 7.44 1.51
N VAL A 72 -2.83 6.35 1.82
CA VAL A 72 -1.88 6.34 2.94
C VAL A 72 -0.79 7.39 2.78
N LYS A 73 -0.42 7.75 1.55
CA LYS A 73 0.62 8.75 1.29
C LYS A 73 0.28 10.10 1.92
N LYS A 74 -0.99 10.45 1.99
CA LYS A 74 -1.43 11.71 2.62
C LYS A 74 -1.18 11.71 4.12
N GLN A 75 -1.03 10.55 4.74
CA GLN A 75 -0.84 10.40 6.18
C GLN A 75 0.63 10.27 6.58
N MET A 76 1.55 10.22 5.61
CA MET A 76 2.97 9.99 5.90
C MET A 76 3.60 11.07 6.78
N GLU A 77 3.13 12.30 6.69
CA GLU A 77 3.64 13.42 7.48
C GLU A 77 2.91 13.61 8.81
N ASN A 78 1.86 12.85 9.06
CA ASN A 78 1.04 12.99 10.25
C ASN A 78 1.45 11.98 11.33
N GLU A 79 1.36 12.39 12.59
CA GLU A 79 1.55 11.48 13.74
C GLU A 79 0.25 10.69 13.94
N CYS A 80 0.11 9.59 13.21
CA CYS A 80 -1.08 8.75 13.29
C CYS A 80 -0.74 7.29 12.98
N VAL A 81 -1.64 6.40 13.37
CA VAL A 81 -1.54 4.97 13.06
C VAL A 81 -2.90 4.48 12.56
N TRP A 82 -2.88 3.47 11.71
CA TRP A 82 -4.10 2.77 11.29
C TRP A 82 -4.45 1.72 12.35
N SER A 83 -5.62 1.85 12.95
CA SER A 83 -6.12 0.87 13.91
C SER A 83 -6.97 -0.16 13.20
N THR A 84 -6.55 -1.43 13.23
CA THR A 84 -7.35 -2.51 12.63
C THR A 84 -8.64 -2.77 13.40
N LYS A 85 -8.66 -2.42 14.70
CA LYS A 85 -9.87 -2.56 15.51
C LYS A 85 -10.91 -1.50 15.19
N GLU A 86 -10.46 -0.26 14.94
CA GLU A 86 -11.36 0.86 14.66
C GLU A 86 -11.63 1.09 13.18
N GLY A 87 -10.80 0.50 12.30
CA GLY A 87 -10.93 0.65 10.85
C GLY A 87 -10.68 2.06 10.36
N LYS A 88 -9.78 2.80 11.01
CA LYS A 88 -9.45 4.17 10.64
C LYS A 88 -8.10 4.60 11.18
N PHE A 89 -7.58 5.71 10.67
CA PHE A 89 -6.41 6.36 11.24
C PHE A 89 -6.79 7.07 12.54
N ILE A 90 -5.95 6.91 13.57
CA ILE A 90 -6.12 7.58 14.85
C ILE A 90 -4.87 8.39 15.17
N GLU A 91 -5.02 9.51 15.84
CA GLU A 91 -3.87 10.31 16.30
C GLU A 91 -3.13 9.55 17.39
N LYS A 92 -1.88 9.23 17.10
CA LYS A 92 -1.02 8.50 18.03
C LYS A 92 0.42 8.63 17.57
N ASN A 93 1.35 8.72 18.51
CA ASN A 93 2.76 8.70 18.18
C ASN A 93 3.11 7.37 17.51
N THR A 94 3.75 7.41 16.34
CA THR A 94 4.10 6.21 15.57
C THR A 94 5.01 5.25 16.35
N ALA A 95 5.81 5.77 17.28
CA ALA A 95 6.67 4.94 18.13
C ALA A 95 5.85 4.08 19.11
N ASP A 96 4.59 4.45 19.38
CA ASP A 96 3.71 3.75 20.32
C ASP A 96 2.71 2.82 19.65
N ALA A 97 2.90 2.53 18.35
CA ALA A 97 2.00 1.65 17.61
C ALA A 97 1.98 0.24 18.22
N GLY A 98 0.79 -0.25 18.52
CA GLY A 98 0.58 -1.60 19.08
C GLY A 98 0.52 -2.68 18.01
N ASP A 99 0.23 -3.93 18.43
CA ASP A 99 0.20 -5.08 17.52
C ASP A 99 -0.92 -5.01 16.48
N ASP A 100 -2.03 -4.34 16.81
CA ASP A 100 -3.17 -4.17 15.90
C ASP A 100 -3.15 -2.83 15.19
N GLU A 101 -2.01 -2.15 15.21
CA GLU A 101 -1.85 -0.80 14.65
C GLU A 101 -0.67 -0.78 13.68
N TYR A 102 -0.82 0.00 12.60
CA TYR A 102 0.20 0.12 11.57
C TYR A 102 0.50 1.60 11.32
N THR A 103 1.79 1.94 11.26
CA THR A 103 2.18 3.31 10.89
C THR A 103 1.97 3.52 9.39
N PRO A 104 1.78 4.76 8.93
CA PRO A 104 1.70 5.02 7.48
C PRO A 104 2.90 4.49 6.72
N ALA A 105 4.09 4.56 7.29
CA ALA A 105 5.31 4.02 6.66
C ALA A 105 5.24 2.49 6.50
N GLN A 106 4.75 1.79 7.53
CA GLN A 106 4.57 0.34 7.45
C GLN A 106 3.57 -0.05 6.36
N ILE A 107 2.44 0.67 6.27
CA ILE A 107 1.43 0.40 5.24
C ILE A 107 1.99 0.69 3.85
N SER A 108 2.69 1.81 3.69
CA SER A 108 3.30 2.17 2.40
C SER A 108 4.31 1.13 1.94
N SER A 109 5.02 0.49 2.87
CA SER A 109 6.01 -0.54 2.54
C SER A 109 5.36 -1.81 1.98
N LEU A 110 4.05 -2.02 2.21
CA LEU A 110 3.32 -3.16 1.68
C LEU A 110 2.92 -2.98 0.21
N ILE A 111 2.87 -1.75 -0.26
CA ILE A 111 2.58 -1.44 -1.66
C ILE A 111 3.86 -1.59 -2.49
#